data_e81cf26e7a6198e336ac179450e5f2dc
#
_entry.id   e81cf26e7a6198e336ac179450e5f2dc
#
_cell.length_a   1.000
_cell.length_b   1.000
_cell.length_c   1.000
_cell.angle_alpha   90.00
_cell.angle_beta   90.00
_cell.angle_gamma   90.00
#
_symmetry.space_group_name_H-M   'P 1'
#
loop_
_entity.id
_entity.type
_entity.pdbx_description
1 polymer ?
#
loop_
_entity_poly.entity_id
_entity_poly.type
_entity_poly.pdbx_seq_one_letter_code
_entity_poly.pdbx_strand_id
1 'polypeptide(L)'
;MLARVGATSGSQVLLGTALGLRGSLPGESMESPAATFTLAYVVLAVCFVFPPNEFHLAGLTVQNLLGGWLGSEDAAFVQYHLRRGTGTLVAHSLLPLGYYAGMCFAAPEKQLCSVYQAPESWKVFFLLAVLAPTIAGILAYYWSQNGWSNHPLVRTISLYALPQSGWRAVASSINTEFRRIDKFATGAPGARVIVTDTWIMKVTTYSLHVVQQQDIHLTVVDSRQHELLPDSNMPAQFLTIRVTSINPHVKAFDIRLNSTEYGELREKLHAPIRNAANVVIHQSLSDLFLETFTSLAEMNQTYAVPSNQELEPCIGCMQTNANVKLLKNCQEPNEGECQQCYCRPMWCLTCMGKWFASRQDQQHPETWLSSHVPCPTCQSKFCILDVCIIR
;
A
#
# COMPACT_ATOMS: atom_id res chain seq x y z
N MET A 1 -29.72 -14.26 -28.86
CA MET A 1 -30.82 -14.09 -27.90
C MET A 1 -30.30 -13.17 -26.79
N LEU A 2 -30.68 -11.89 -26.85
CA LEU A 2 -30.21 -10.79 -26.01
C LEU A 2 -30.85 -10.83 -24.62
N ALA A 3 -30.05 -10.76 -23.56
CA ALA A 3 -30.53 -10.43 -22.23
C ALA A 3 -29.72 -9.22 -21.71
N ARG A 4 -30.37 -8.06 -21.72
CA ARG A 4 -29.99 -6.83 -21.03
C ARG A 4 -30.02 -7.10 -19.53
N VAL A 5 -28.93 -6.78 -18.82
CA VAL A 5 -28.92 -6.56 -17.37
C VAL A 5 -28.76 -5.07 -17.15
N GLY A 6 -29.77 -4.49 -16.49
CA GLY A 6 -29.89 -3.06 -16.25
C GLY A 6 -28.86 -2.58 -15.20
N ALA A 7 -28.21 -1.48 -15.52
CA ALA A 7 -27.47 -0.69 -14.57
C ALA A 7 -28.43 0.06 -13.64
N THR A 8 -28.42 -0.27 -12.37
CA THR A 8 -29.19 0.42 -11.34
C THR A 8 -28.50 1.70 -10.91
N SER A 9 -29.21 2.77 -11.15
CA SER A 9 -29.10 4.14 -10.73
C SER A 9 -28.96 4.28 -9.20
N GLY A 10 -27.74 4.32 -8.71
CA GLY A 10 -27.44 4.61 -7.29
C GLY A 10 -26.78 5.97 -7.03
N SER A 11 -26.25 6.61 -8.06
CA SER A 11 -25.46 7.86 -7.89
C SER A 11 -26.25 9.16 -8.03
N GLN A 12 -27.52 9.13 -8.42
CA GLN A 12 -28.31 10.37 -8.55
C GLN A 12 -29.10 10.79 -7.30
N VAL A 13 -29.18 9.93 -6.28
CA VAL A 13 -29.97 10.23 -5.08
C VAL A 13 -29.18 11.04 -4.04
N LEU A 14 -27.86 11.03 -4.07
CA LEU A 14 -27.03 11.80 -3.12
C LEU A 14 -26.83 13.28 -3.50
N LEU A 15 -27.05 13.66 -4.75
CA LEU A 15 -27.02 15.07 -5.18
C LEU A 15 -28.35 15.80 -4.97
N GLY A 16 -29.46 15.09 -4.81
CA GLY A 16 -30.79 15.63 -4.65
C GLY A 16 -31.17 16.04 -3.22
N THR A 17 -30.53 15.48 -2.21
CA THR A 17 -30.85 15.71 -0.79
C THR A 17 -30.13 16.90 -0.17
N ALA A 18 -29.07 17.42 -0.81
CA ALA A 18 -28.37 18.63 -0.34
C ALA A 18 -29.04 19.96 -0.74
N LEU A 19 -30.11 19.91 -1.54
CA LEU A 19 -30.82 21.10 -2.05
C LEU A 19 -32.21 21.31 -1.41
N GLY A 20 -32.59 20.55 -0.40
CA GLY A 20 -33.93 20.51 0.20
C GLY A 20 -34.11 21.19 1.55
N LEU A 21 -33.27 22.09 1.99
CA LEU A 21 -33.48 22.92 3.17
C LEU A 21 -33.92 24.36 2.75
N ARG A 22 -35.15 24.52 2.28
CA ARG A 22 -35.85 25.78 2.32
C ARG A 22 -36.33 26.05 3.75
N GLY A 23 -35.45 26.65 4.55
CA GLY A 23 -35.79 27.35 5.77
C GLY A 23 -35.54 28.84 5.52
N SER A 24 -36.60 29.64 5.47
CA SER A 24 -36.58 31.08 5.32
C SER A 24 -35.87 31.77 6.49
N LEU A 25 -34.66 32.28 6.23
CA LEU A 25 -33.99 33.31 7.02
C LEU A 25 -33.79 34.53 6.13
N PRO A 26 -33.90 35.78 6.66
CA PRO A 26 -33.94 37.00 5.86
C PRO A 26 -32.60 37.27 5.19
N GLY A 27 -32.62 37.37 3.90
CA GLY A 27 -31.79 37.87 2.87
C GLY A 27 -30.44 38.47 3.17
N GLU A 28 -29.40 37.67 2.87
CA GLU A 28 -28.24 38.10 2.13
C GLU A 28 -27.85 36.93 1.22
N SER A 29 -28.08 37.12 -0.08
CA SER A 29 -27.82 36.11 -1.09
C SER A 29 -26.32 35.75 -1.14
N MET A 30 -25.97 34.53 -0.76
CA MET A 30 -24.64 33.93 -1.00
C MET A 30 -24.37 33.64 -2.49
N GLU A 31 -24.80 34.53 -3.39
CA GLU A 31 -24.57 34.45 -4.83
C GLU A 31 -23.54 35.48 -5.32
N SER A 32 -22.53 35.79 -4.53
CA SER A 32 -21.41 36.51 -5.12
C SER A 32 -20.54 35.52 -5.93
N PRO A 33 -20.25 35.79 -7.20
CA PRO A 33 -19.41 34.96 -8.04
C PRO A 33 -18.07 34.63 -7.36
N ALA A 34 -17.56 35.56 -6.56
CA ALA A 34 -16.35 35.39 -5.75
C ALA A 34 -16.50 34.30 -4.68
N ALA A 35 -17.62 34.19 -3.98
CA ALA A 35 -17.82 33.15 -2.95
C ALA A 35 -17.96 31.77 -3.58
N THR A 36 -18.72 31.66 -4.67
CA THR A 36 -18.88 30.41 -5.43
C THR A 36 -17.56 29.93 -6.00
N PHE A 37 -16.76 30.81 -6.60
CA PHE A 37 -15.42 30.50 -7.08
C PHE A 37 -14.51 30.04 -5.94
N THR A 38 -14.50 30.75 -4.81
CA THR A 38 -13.67 30.38 -3.65
C THR A 38 -14.00 28.98 -3.15
N LEU A 39 -15.29 28.65 -2.99
CA LEU A 39 -15.72 27.32 -2.54
C LEU A 39 -15.27 26.23 -3.55
N ALA A 40 -15.55 26.45 -4.83
CA ALA A 40 -15.16 25.51 -5.89
C ALA A 40 -13.64 25.31 -5.95
N TYR A 41 -12.87 26.41 -5.84
CA TYR A 41 -11.42 26.33 -5.86
C TYR A 41 -10.84 25.59 -4.63
N VAL A 42 -11.37 25.85 -3.43
CA VAL A 42 -10.95 25.16 -2.21
C VAL A 42 -11.20 23.66 -2.32
N VAL A 43 -12.40 23.26 -2.80
CA VAL A 43 -12.71 21.84 -3.04
C VAL A 43 -11.73 21.23 -4.04
N LEU A 44 -11.49 21.91 -5.17
CA LEU A 44 -10.54 21.44 -6.18
C LEU A 44 -9.12 21.36 -5.63
N ALA A 45 -8.65 22.33 -4.85
CA ALA A 45 -7.32 22.34 -4.22
C ALA A 45 -7.18 21.19 -3.21
N VAL A 46 -8.20 20.93 -2.39
CA VAL A 46 -8.22 19.78 -1.47
C VAL A 46 -8.14 18.47 -2.25
N CYS A 47 -8.95 18.31 -3.31
CA CYS A 47 -8.89 17.13 -4.17
C CYS A 47 -7.54 16.98 -4.91
N PHE A 48 -6.86 18.07 -5.21
CA PHE A 48 -5.54 18.03 -5.85
C PHE A 48 -4.43 17.64 -4.85
N VAL A 49 -4.54 18.07 -3.58
CA VAL A 49 -3.59 17.71 -2.51
C VAL A 49 -3.83 16.29 -1.99
N PHE A 50 -5.11 15.91 -1.84
CA PHE A 50 -5.56 14.60 -1.39
C PHE A 50 -6.46 13.99 -2.47
N PRO A 51 -5.87 13.48 -3.57
CA PRO A 51 -6.66 13.04 -4.71
C PRO A 51 -7.55 11.85 -4.35
N PRO A 52 -8.89 11.98 -4.51
CA PRO A 52 -9.80 10.86 -4.43
C PRO A 52 -9.61 9.90 -5.62
N ASN A 53 -10.20 8.72 -5.55
CA ASN A 53 -10.05 7.70 -6.59
C ASN A 53 -10.48 8.20 -7.98
N GLU A 54 -11.50 9.05 -8.06
CA GLU A 54 -11.98 9.65 -9.30
C GLU A 54 -10.91 10.54 -9.97
N PHE A 55 -10.11 11.27 -9.18
CA PHE A 55 -8.99 12.07 -9.67
C PHE A 55 -7.84 11.20 -10.17
N HIS A 56 -7.58 10.06 -9.52
CA HIS A 56 -6.61 9.07 -10.01
C HIS A 56 -7.05 8.49 -11.36
N LEU A 57 -8.32 8.10 -11.48
CA LEU A 57 -8.89 7.56 -12.71
C LEU A 57 -8.93 8.60 -13.85
N ALA A 58 -9.24 9.86 -13.54
CA ALA A 58 -9.24 10.96 -14.49
C ALA A 58 -7.84 11.44 -14.89
N GLY A 59 -6.79 10.94 -14.25
CA GLY A 59 -5.42 11.37 -14.54
C GLY A 59 -5.05 12.76 -14.01
N LEU A 60 -5.87 13.34 -13.13
CA LEU A 60 -5.69 14.70 -12.59
C LEU A 60 -4.79 14.71 -11.35
N THR A 61 -3.80 13.86 -11.28
CA THR A 61 -2.83 13.81 -10.19
C THR A 61 -1.51 14.44 -10.62
N VAL A 62 -0.74 14.98 -9.66
CA VAL A 62 0.59 15.53 -9.93
C VAL A 62 1.48 14.49 -10.62
N GLN A 63 1.33 13.21 -10.26
CA GLN A 63 2.08 12.10 -10.87
C GLN A 63 1.80 11.97 -12.36
N ASN A 64 0.54 12.03 -12.77
CA ASN A 64 0.15 11.93 -14.17
C ASN A 64 0.49 13.19 -14.96
N LEU A 65 0.30 14.37 -14.35
CA LEU A 65 0.65 15.65 -15.00
C LEU A 65 2.16 15.77 -15.26
N LEU A 66 3.00 15.25 -14.37
CA LEU A 66 4.45 15.27 -14.50
C LEU A 66 5.03 13.95 -15.02
N GLY A 67 4.21 13.01 -15.50
CA GLY A 67 4.60 11.64 -15.85
C GLY A 67 5.80 11.56 -16.81
N GLY A 68 5.86 12.44 -17.81
CA GLY A 68 6.99 12.49 -18.75
C GLY A 68 8.34 12.87 -18.11
N TRP A 69 8.31 13.68 -17.01
CA TRP A 69 9.52 14.05 -16.30
C TRP A 69 9.88 13.07 -15.16
N LEU A 70 8.88 12.45 -14.55
CA LEU A 70 9.08 11.50 -13.46
C LEU A 70 9.77 10.21 -13.92
N GLY A 71 9.40 9.72 -15.08
CA GLY A 71 9.81 8.41 -15.58
C GLY A 71 8.96 7.26 -15.00
N SER A 72 9.46 6.03 -15.12
CA SER A 72 8.78 4.84 -14.58
C SER A 72 9.25 4.53 -13.16
N GLU A 73 8.32 4.28 -12.26
CA GLU A 73 8.58 3.84 -10.88
C GLU A 73 9.29 2.48 -10.88
N ASP A 74 8.85 1.54 -11.73
CA ASP A 74 9.42 0.20 -11.80
C ASP A 74 10.86 0.18 -12.32
N ALA A 75 11.21 1.12 -13.20
CA ALA A 75 12.57 1.22 -13.73
C ALA A 75 13.55 1.83 -12.72
N ALA A 76 13.16 2.88 -12.02
CA ALA A 76 14.03 3.67 -11.16
C ALA A 76 13.29 4.23 -9.93
N PHE A 77 12.91 3.35 -9.01
CA PHE A 77 12.08 3.66 -7.83
C PHE A 77 12.59 4.86 -7.03
N VAL A 78 13.86 4.89 -6.66
CA VAL A 78 14.41 5.97 -5.83
C VAL A 78 14.40 7.31 -6.58
N GLN A 79 14.84 7.33 -7.83
CA GLN A 79 14.85 8.55 -8.65
C GLN A 79 13.43 9.05 -8.94
N TYR A 80 12.51 8.15 -9.20
CA TYR A 80 11.11 8.48 -9.40
C TYR A 80 10.54 9.20 -8.19
N HIS A 81 10.68 8.64 -6.97
CA HIS A 81 10.16 9.26 -5.75
C HIS A 81 10.85 10.56 -5.37
N LEU A 82 12.14 10.70 -5.67
CA LEU A 82 12.88 11.92 -5.48
C LEU A 82 12.32 13.06 -6.36
N ARG A 83 12.13 12.80 -7.65
CA ARG A 83 11.50 13.74 -8.58
C ARG A 83 10.04 14.00 -8.21
N ARG A 84 9.29 12.96 -7.88
CA ARG A 84 7.89 13.07 -7.48
C ARG A 84 7.71 13.97 -6.27
N GLY A 85 8.46 13.76 -5.19
CA GLY A 85 8.37 14.59 -3.99
C GLY A 85 8.69 16.06 -4.27
N THR A 86 9.76 16.33 -5.04
CA THR A 86 10.16 17.68 -5.44
C THR A 86 9.11 18.34 -6.35
N GLY A 87 8.61 17.61 -7.36
CA GLY A 87 7.57 18.11 -8.28
C GLY A 87 6.26 18.38 -7.57
N THR A 88 5.85 17.51 -6.64
CA THR A 88 4.63 17.70 -5.84
C THR A 88 4.76 18.93 -4.95
N LEU A 89 5.92 19.17 -4.33
CA LEU A 89 6.16 20.37 -3.52
C LEU A 89 5.99 21.65 -4.35
N VAL A 90 6.57 21.69 -5.54
CA VAL A 90 6.44 22.84 -6.45
C VAL A 90 5.00 23.00 -6.94
N ALA A 91 4.33 21.93 -7.35
CA ALA A 91 2.95 21.96 -7.84
C ALA A 91 1.98 22.48 -6.76
N HIS A 92 2.10 21.98 -5.52
CA HIS A 92 1.23 22.43 -4.43
C HIS A 92 1.53 23.87 -4.00
N SER A 93 2.79 24.33 -4.10
CA SER A 93 3.13 25.72 -3.78
C SER A 93 2.51 26.73 -4.75
N LEU A 94 2.11 26.30 -5.96
CA LEU A 94 1.43 27.14 -6.95
C LEU A 94 -0.07 27.34 -6.67
N LEU A 95 -0.69 26.54 -5.80
CA LEU A 95 -2.12 26.64 -5.53
C LEU A 95 -2.57 28.03 -5.05
N PRO A 96 -1.89 28.69 -4.08
CA PRO A 96 -2.29 30.04 -3.67
C PRO A 96 -2.22 31.07 -4.81
N LEU A 97 -1.21 30.95 -5.68
CA LEU A 97 -1.06 31.81 -6.84
C LEU A 97 -2.16 31.57 -7.88
N GLY A 98 -2.53 30.29 -8.12
CA GLY A 98 -3.66 29.92 -8.97
C GLY A 98 -4.99 30.48 -8.45
N TYR A 99 -5.19 30.44 -7.12
CA TYR A 99 -6.37 31.07 -6.49
C TYR A 99 -6.42 32.58 -6.73
N TYR A 100 -5.31 33.27 -6.51
CA TYR A 100 -5.24 34.72 -6.77
C TYR A 100 -5.55 35.05 -8.25
N ALA A 101 -4.93 34.31 -9.17
CA ALA A 101 -5.18 34.50 -10.60
C ALA A 101 -6.65 34.25 -10.97
N GLY A 102 -7.26 33.18 -10.44
CA GLY A 102 -8.68 32.90 -10.65
C GLY A 102 -9.60 33.97 -10.07
N MET A 103 -9.28 34.53 -8.90
CA MET A 103 -10.02 35.63 -8.28
C MET A 103 -9.95 36.93 -9.09
N CYS A 104 -8.90 37.18 -9.86
CA CYS A 104 -8.85 38.29 -10.79
C CYS A 104 -10.00 38.27 -11.81
N PHE A 105 -10.41 37.07 -12.22
CA PHE A 105 -11.52 36.89 -13.16
C PHE A 105 -12.89 36.75 -12.47
N ALA A 106 -12.92 36.09 -11.30
CA ALA A 106 -14.17 35.85 -10.56
C ALA A 106 -14.71 37.09 -9.83
N ALA A 107 -13.85 38.04 -9.48
CA ALA A 107 -14.20 39.25 -8.74
C ALA A 107 -13.54 40.51 -9.36
N PRO A 108 -13.94 40.91 -10.58
CA PRO A 108 -13.35 42.06 -11.28
C PRO A 108 -13.56 43.37 -10.51
N GLU A 109 -14.63 43.46 -9.70
CA GLU A 109 -14.94 44.61 -8.84
C GLU A 109 -13.82 44.90 -7.80
N LYS A 110 -13.01 43.87 -7.41
CA LYS A 110 -11.90 44.04 -6.45
C LYS A 110 -10.61 44.55 -7.10
N GLN A 111 -10.62 44.71 -8.42
CA GLN A 111 -9.46 45.19 -9.22
C GLN A 111 -8.13 44.44 -8.92
N LEU A 112 -8.23 43.14 -8.62
CA LEU A 112 -7.06 42.34 -8.21
C LEU A 112 -6.01 42.18 -9.31
N CYS A 113 -6.39 42.31 -10.59
CA CYS A 113 -5.45 42.25 -11.71
C CYS A 113 -4.42 43.40 -11.69
N SER A 114 -4.80 44.55 -11.09
CA SER A 114 -3.86 45.65 -10.83
C SER A 114 -3.44 45.61 -9.37
N VAL A 115 -2.28 45.01 -9.10
CA VAL A 115 -1.78 44.79 -7.72
C VAL A 115 -1.70 46.11 -6.93
N TYR A 116 -1.43 47.22 -7.58
CA TYR A 116 -1.36 48.53 -6.93
C TYR A 116 -2.71 49.06 -6.43
N GLN A 117 -3.79 48.71 -7.11
CA GLN A 117 -5.18 49.13 -6.80
C GLN A 117 -5.91 48.17 -5.88
N ALA A 118 -5.35 46.94 -5.71
CA ALA A 118 -5.96 45.91 -4.85
C ALA A 118 -5.95 46.34 -3.36
N PRO A 119 -6.94 45.89 -2.57
CA PRO A 119 -6.97 46.07 -1.12
C PRO A 119 -5.69 45.56 -0.45
N GLU A 120 -5.28 46.18 0.66
CA GLU A 120 -4.00 45.85 1.34
C GLU A 120 -3.92 44.35 1.73
N SER A 121 -5.01 43.75 2.19
CA SER A 121 -5.06 42.32 2.50
C SER A 121 -4.74 41.42 1.29
N TRP A 122 -5.20 41.81 0.10
CA TRP A 122 -4.92 41.07 -1.12
C TRP A 122 -3.49 41.28 -1.64
N LYS A 123 -2.87 42.43 -1.37
CA LYS A 123 -1.45 42.66 -1.67
C LYS A 123 -0.57 41.73 -0.84
N VAL A 124 -0.87 41.61 0.47
CA VAL A 124 -0.16 40.67 1.35
C VAL A 124 -0.36 39.23 0.90
N PHE A 125 -1.60 38.87 0.56
CA PHE A 125 -1.90 37.51 0.05
C PHE A 125 -1.12 37.23 -1.26
N PHE A 126 -1.11 38.17 -2.20
CA PHE A 126 -0.34 38.03 -3.45
C PHE A 126 1.15 37.85 -3.19
N LEU A 127 1.72 38.65 -2.28
CA LEU A 127 3.11 38.50 -1.89
C LEU A 127 3.43 37.10 -1.36
N LEU A 128 2.59 36.58 -0.46
CA LEU A 128 2.72 35.23 0.08
C LEU A 128 2.51 34.15 -0.99
N ALA A 129 1.55 34.35 -1.88
CA ALA A 129 1.24 33.44 -2.99
C ALA A 129 2.38 33.35 -4.02
N VAL A 130 3.16 34.42 -4.21
CA VAL A 130 4.36 34.40 -5.05
C VAL A 130 5.58 33.87 -4.28
N LEU A 131 5.68 34.18 -2.99
CA LEU A 131 6.82 33.74 -2.16
C LEU A 131 6.87 32.21 -2.02
N ALA A 132 5.71 31.56 -1.87
CA ALA A 132 5.64 30.10 -1.70
C ALA A 132 6.28 29.34 -2.89
N PRO A 133 5.89 29.55 -4.16
CA PRO A 133 6.50 28.85 -5.29
C PRO A 133 7.95 29.30 -5.54
N THR A 134 8.32 30.53 -5.22
CA THR A 134 9.73 30.96 -5.33
C THR A 134 10.64 30.21 -4.35
N ILE A 135 10.23 30.07 -3.09
CA ILE A 135 10.96 29.25 -2.10
C ILE A 135 11.01 27.79 -2.54
N ALA A 136 9.88 27.22 -2.98
CA ALA A 136 9.84 25.84 -3.47
C ALA A 136 10.75 25.62 -4.69
N GLY A 137 10.78 26.58 -5.61
CA GLY A 137 11.67 26.57 -6.78
C GLY A 137 13.15 26.67 -6.41
N ILE A 138 13.50 27.56 -5.49
CA ILE A 138 14.87 27.68 -4.97
C ILE A 138 15.31 26.38 -4.29
N LEU A 139 14.45 25.77 -3.46
CA LEU A 139 14.73 24.49 -2.81
C LEU A 139 14.89 23.37 -3.84
N ALA A 140 14.00 23.27 -4.82
CA ALA A 140 14.07 22.29 -5.89
C ALA A 140 15.39 22.45 -6.70
N TYR A 141 15.76 23.68 -7.02
CA TYR A 141 17.03 23.96 -7.68
C TYR A 141 18.23 23.58 -6.82
N TYR A 142 18.25 23.95 -5.54
CA TYR A 142 19.31 23.56 -4.60
C TYR A 142 19.44 22.04 -4.47
N TRP A 143 18.32 21.32 -4.40
CA TRP A 143 18.34 19.87 -4.31
C TRP A 143 18.81 19.20 -5.60
N SER A 144 18.51 19.78 -6.77
CA SER A 144 18.92 19.23 -8.06
C SER A 144 20.40 19.36 -8.35
N GLN A 145 21.10 20.29 -7.64
CA GLN A 145 22.54 20.49 -7.80
C GLN A 145 23.34 19.26 -7.40
N ASN A 146 24.53 19.09 -7.98
CA ASN A 146 25.47 18.00 -7.71
C ASN A 146 24.82 16.60 -7.81
N GLY A 147 23.91 16.41 -8.78
CA GLY A 147 23.24 15.13 -9.00
C GLY A 147 22.36 14.70 -7.83
N TRP A 148 21.63 15.63 -7.23
CA TRP A 148 20.69 15.43 -6.11
C TRP A 148 21.33 15.13 -4.74
N SER A 149 22.64 15.31 -4.59
CA SER A 149 23.34 14.99 -3.34
C SER A 149 22.83 15.79 -2.13
N ASN A 150 22.25 16.98 -2.37
CA ASN A 150 21.71 17.84 -1.33
C ASN A 150 20.30 17.47 -0.88
N HIS A 151 19.62 16.57 -1.61
CA HIS A 151 18.25 16.18 -1.28
C HIS A 151 18.20 15.36 0.02
N PRO A 152 17.23 15.59 0.94
CA PRO A 152 17.14 14.88 2.22
C PRO A 152 17.13 13.37 2.09
N LEU A 153 16.40 12.83 1.11
CA LEU A 153 16.36 11.38 0.82
C LEU A 153 17.75 10.86 0.49
N VAL A 154 18.48 11.55 -0.39
CA VAL A 154 19.82 11.13 -0.81
C VAL A 154 20.79 11.16 0.36
N ARG A 155 20.70 12.15 1.24
CA ARG A 155 21.49 12.19 2.48
C ARG A 155 21.21 11.00 3.38
N THR A 156 19.95 10.59 3.52
CA THR A 156 19.59 9.38 4.30
C THR A 156 20.14 8.13 3.65
N ILE A 157 19.99 7.97 2.34
CA ILE A 157 20.50 6.80 1.60
C ILE A 157 22.02 6.74 1.64
N SER A 158 22.71 7.87 1.59
CA SER A 158 24.18 7.91 1.64
C SER A 158 24.77 7.43 2.97
N LEU A 159 23.98 7.41 4.06
CA LEU A 159 24.40 6.81 5.34
C LEU A 159 24.63 5.29 5.24
N TYR A 160 24.00 4.63 4.29
CA TYR A 160 24.11 3.21 4.01
C TYR A 160 25.13 2.89 2.89
N ALA A 161 25.73 3.95 2.29
CA ALA A 161 26.71 3.78 1.23
C ALA A 161 28.09 3.41 1.79
N LEU A 162 28.75 2.47 1.14
CA LEU A 162 30.17 2.20 1.41
C LEU A 162 31.01 3.41 0.97
N PRO A 163 32.15 3.68 1.62
CA PRO A 163 32.97 4.88 1.35
C PRO A 163 33.33 5.12 -0.11
N GLN A 164 33.37 4.07 -0.94
CA GLN A 164 33.76 4.14 -2.35
C GLN A 164 32.58 4.06 -3.33
N SER A 165 31.36 3.68 -2.89
CA SER A 165 30.26 3.34 -3.82
C SER A 165 29.26 4.48 -4.06
N GLY A 166 29.15 5.44 -3.17
CA GLY A 166 28.21 6.54 -3.25
C GLY A 166 26.72 6.12 -3.16
N TRP A 167 25.83 7.10 -3.02
CA TRP A 167 24.39 6.86 -2.85
C TRP A 167 23.71 6.14 -4.02
N ARG A 168 24.28 6.28 -5.24
CA ARG A 168 23.70 5.68 -6.46
C ARG A 168 23.77 4.15 -6.44
N ALA A 169 24.80 3.58 -5.83
CA ALA A 169 24.91 2.11 -5.67
C ALA A 169 23.81 1.58 -4.73
N VAL A 170 23.58 2.29 -3.61
CA VAL A 170 22.49 1.94 -2.69
C VAL A 170 21.13 2.09 -3.37
N ALA A 171 20.91 3.17 -4.11
CA ALA A 171 19.70 3.36 -4.90
C ALA A 171 19.49 2.25 -5.95
N SER A 172 20.55 1.77 -6.57
CA SER A 172 20.50 0.64 -7.50
C SER A 172 20.10 -0.67 -6.80
N SER A 173 20.62 -0.93 -5.60
CA SER A 173 20.21 -2.07 -4.76
C SER A 173 18.72 -2.00 -4.43
N ILE A 174 18.24 -0.85 -3.95
CA ILE A 174 16.83 -0.63 -3.64
C ILE A 174 15.95 -0.85 -4.89
N ASN A 175 16.34 -0.30 -6.04
CA ASN A 175 15.62 -0.48 -7.30
C ASN A 175 15.56 -1.94 -7.75
N THR A 176 16.62 -2.69 -7.52
CA THR A 176 16.69 -4.12 -7.86
C THR A 176 15.77 -4.95 -6.97
N GLU A 177 15.79 -4.71 -5.67
CA GLU A 177 14.89 -5.40 -4.74
C GLU A 177 13.43 -5.00 -4.95
N PHE A 178 13.16 -3.72 -5.26
CA PHE A 178 11.80 -3.26 -5.56
C PHE A 178 11.18 -3.99 -6.76
N ARG A 179 11.96 -4.39 -7.77
CA ARG A 179 11.46 -5.13 -8.94
C ARG A 179 11.12 -6.58 -8.64
N ARG A 180 11.58 -7.15 -7.54
CA ARG A 180 11.25 -8.54 -7.17
C ARG A 180 9.76 -8.68 -6.88
N ILE A 181 9.24 -9.88 -7.15
CA ILE A 181 7.81 -10.21 -6.99
C ILE A 181 7.49 -10.45 -5.51
N ASP A 182 8.41 -10.97 -4.76
CA ASP A 182 8.26 -11.45 -3.38
C ASP A 182 8.30 -10.35 -2.31
N LYS A 183 8.16 -9.08 -2.69
CA LYS A 183 8.08 -7.96 -1.75
C LYS A 183 6.70 -7.88 -1.09
N PHE A 184 6.67 -7.48 0.18
CA PHE A 184 5.45 -7.04 0.84
C PHE A 184 5.15 -5.60 0.45
N ALA A 185 3.91 -5.31 0.10
CA ALA A 185 3.49 -3.94 -0.22
C ALA A 185 2.04 -3.71 0.23
N THR A 186 1.82 -2.72 1.07
CA THR A 186 0.48 -2.36 1.57
C THR A 186 0.29 -0.87 1.63
N GLY A 187 -0.95 -0.45 1.77
CA GLY A 187 -1.38 0.92 1.96
C GLY A 187 -1.86 1.63 0.69
N ALA A 188 -2.50 2.77 0.91
CA ALA A 188 -2.97 3.64 -0.16
C ALA A 188 -1.81 4.28 -0.93
N PRO A 189 -2.02 4.76 -2.18
CA PRO A 189 -0.96 5.35 -3.01
C PRO A 189 -0.14 6.47 -2.36
N GLY A 190 -0.74 7.22 -1.42
CA GLY A 190 -0.08 8.31 -0.68
C GLY A 190 0.60 7.91 0.64
N ALA A 191 0.47 6.65 1.07
CA ALA A 191 1.02 6.13 2.33
C ALA A 191 1.43 4.65 2.22
N ARG A 192 1.93 4.24 1.05
CA ARG A 192 2.31 2.87 0.74
C ARG A 192 3.57 2.48 1.52
N VAL A 193 3.52 1.29 2.12
CA VAL A 193 4.66 0.65 2.79
C VAL A 193 5.13 -0.51 1.94
N ILE A 194 6.43 -0.62 1.73
CA ILE A 194 7.06 -1.67 0.94
C ILE A 194 8.18 -2.26 1.80
N VAL A 195 8.17 -3.56 1.96
CA VAL A 195 9.22 -4.31 2.65
C VAL A 195 9.81 -5.31 1.69
N THR A 196 11.12 -5.23 1.51
CA THR A 196 11.93 -6.16 0.73
C THR A 196 12.89 -6.90 1.65
N ASP A 197 13.69 -7.80 1.14
CA ASP A 197 14.62 -8.58 1.98
C ASP A 197 15.58 -7.71 2.81
N THR A 198 16.05 -6.58 2.26
CA THR A 198 17.01 -5.70 2.93
C THR A 198 16.40 -4.40 3.42
N TRP A 199 15.33 -3.88 2.77
CA TRP A 199 14.85 -2.53 2.96
C TRP A 199 13.41 -2.46 3.45
N ILE A 200 13.13 -1.49 4.33
CA ILE A 200 11.78 -1.05 4.64
C ILE A 200 11.62 0.38 4.11
N MET A 201 10.60 0.56 3.30
CA MET A 201 10.33 1.81 2.60
C MET A 201 8.91 2.28 2.89
N LYS A 202 8.75 3.55 3.24
CA LYS A 202 7.45 4.21 3.34
C LYS A 202 7.36 5.36 2.36
N VAL A 203 6.43 5.24 1.43
CA VAL A 203 6.13 6.27 0.44
C VAL A 203 5.09 7.20 1.01
N THR A 204 5.40 8.49 1.10
CA THR A 204 4.44 9.55 1.47
C THR A 204 4.24 10.52 0.31
N THR A 205 3.33 11.47 0.43
CA THR A 205 3.03 12.44 -0.63
C THR A 205 4.29 13.21 -1.09
N TYR A 206 5.12 13.65 -0.14
CA TYR A 206 6.29 14.50 -0.43
C TYR A 206 7.64 13.81 -0.27
N SER A 207 7.67 12.66 0.42
CA SER A 207 8.95 12.04 0.77
C SER A 207 8.89 10.51 0.68
N LEU A 208 10.06 9.92 0.55
CA LEU A 208 10.31 8.50 0.68
C LEU A 208 11.19 8.29 1.93
N HIS A 209 10.73 7.49 2.86
CA HIS A 209 11.53 7.03 4.01
C HIS A 209 12.09 5.66 3.67
N VAL A 210 13.39 5.47 3.88
CA VAL A 210 14.10 4.21 3.60
C VAL A 210 14.99 3.87 4.78
N VAL A 211 14.93 2.63 5.23
CA VAL A 211 15.79 2.08 6.29
C VAL A 211 16.18 0.64 5.96
N GLN A 212 17.34 0.20 6.44
CA GLN A 212 17.74 -1.20 6.34
C GLN A 212 17.10 -2.01 7.45
N GLN A 213 16.67 -3.25 7.14
CA GLN A 213 16.08 -4.17 8.11
C GLN A 213 17.00 -4.53 9.27
N GLN A 214 18.31 -4.53 9.03
CA GLN A 214 19.32 -4.90 10.04
C GLN A 214 19.51 -3.81 11.12
N ASP A 215 19.20 -2.56 10.79
CA ASP A 215 19.48 -1.39 11.63
C ASP A 215 18.23 -0.83 12.30
N ILE A 216 17.20 -1.64 12.52
CA ILE A 216 15.92 -1.14 13.05
C ILE A 216 15.43 -1.88 14.28
N HIS A 217 14.62 -1.16 15.03
CA HIS A 217 13.72 -1.70 16.04
C HIS A 217 12.27 -1.41 15.62
N LEU A 218 11.45 -2.45 15.66
CA LEU A 218 10.01 -2.38 15.37
C LEU A 218 9.23 -2.51 16.67
N THR A 219 8.29 -1.59 16.90
CA THR A 219 7.47 -1.59 18.12
C THR A 219 6.02 -1.29 17.74
N VAL A 220 5.08 -2.11 18.21
CA VAL A 220 3.64 -1.78 18.11
C VAL A 220 3.36 -0.64 19.08
N VAL A 221 2.86 0.48 18.55
CA VAL A 221 2.57 1.70 19.33
C VAL A 221 1.09 1.85 19.61
N ASP A 222 0.26 1.49 18.62
CA ASP A 222 -1.18 1.70 18.70
C ASP A 222 -1.92 0.58 17.96
N SER A 223 -3.09 0.22 18.46
CA SER A 223 -4.00 -0.73 17.83
C SER A 223 -5.41 -0.20 17.97
N ARG A 224 -6.05 0.10 16.85
CA ARG A 224 -7.40 0.64 16.80
C ARG A 224 -8.33 -0.29 16.06
N GLN A 225 -9.44 -0.61 16.71
CA GLN A 225 -10.53 -1.34 16.08
C GLN A 225 -11.56 -0.33 15.57
N HIS A 226 -12.00 -0.53 14.34
CA HIS A 226 -13.07 0.23 13.73
C HIS A 226 -14.20 -0.75 13.38
N GLU A 227 -15.38 -0.47 13.87
CA GLU A 227 -16.58 -1.14 13.40
C GLU A 227 -16.84 -0.64 11.97
N LEU A 228 -16.60 -1.52 11.02
CA LEU A 228 -16.93 -1.27 9.62
C LEU A 228 -18.34 -1.77 9.38
N LEU A 229 -19.09 -1.00 8.58
CA LEU A 229 -20.35 -1.31 7.91
C LEU A 229 -21.16 -2.53 8.43
N PRO A 230 -22.51 -2.46 8.44
CA PRO A 230 -23.40 -3.49 8.96
C PRO A 230 -23.20 -4.88 8.33
N ASP A 231 -22.57 -4.96 7.16
CA ASP A 231 -22.39 -6.20 6.39
C ASP A 231 -21.06 -6.94 6.67
N SER A 232 -20.15 -6.36 7.49
CA SER A 232 -18.89 -7.05 7.82
C SER A 232 -18.97 -7.64 9.23
N ASN A 233 -18.94 -8.95 9.34
CA ASN A 233 -18.97 -9.67 10.63
C ASN A 233 -17.69 -9.53 11.45
N MET A 234 -16.65 -8.86 10.95
CA MET A 234 -15.37 -8.71 11.62
C MET A 234 -14.97 -7.24 11.67
N PRO A 235 -14.65 -6.68 12.85
CA PRO A 235 -14.14 -5.31 12.97
C PRO A 235 -12.78 -5.20 12.27
N ALA A 236 -12.57 -4.13 11.51
CA ALA A 236 -11.26 -3.85 10.95
C ALA A 236 -10.33 -3.31 12.04
N GLN A 237 -9.24 -4.01 12.30
CA GLN A 237 -8.21 -3.59 13.22
C GLN A 237 -7.03 -3.00 12.43
N PHE A 238 -6.63 -1.79 12.78
CA PHE A 238 -5.44 -1.14 12.26
C PHE A 238 -4.35 -1.10 13.31
N LEU A 239 -3.17 -1.58 12.94
CA LEU A 239 -1.98 -1.57 13.75
C LEU A 239 -1.07 -0.42 13.31
N THR A 240 -0.50 0.29 14.28
CA THR A 240 0.55 1.28 14.04
C THR A 240 1.86 0.74 14.61
N ILE A 241 2.81 0.47 13.72
CA ILE A 241 4.13 -0.03 14.06
C ILE A 241 5.13 1.11 13.85
N ARG A 242 5.85 1.47 14.91
CA ARG A 242 6.95 2.43 14.85
C ARG A 242 8.23 1.74 14.39
N VAL A 243 8.82 2.30 13.35
CA VAL A 243 10.14 1.92 12.82
C VAL A 243 11.14 2.92 13.34
N THR A 244 12.08 2.47 14.16
CA THR A 244 13.15 3.29 14.72
C THR A 244 14.48 2.73 14.27
N SER A 245 15.32 3.56 13.65
CA SER A 245 16.68 3.16 13.27
C SER A 245 17.63 3.24 14.47
N ILE A 246 18.61 2.35 14.51
CA ILE A 246 19.75 2.44 15.44
C ILE A 246 20.57 3.71 15.15
N ASN A 247 20.63 4.13 13.88
CA ASN A 247 21.32 5.35 13.49
C ASN A 247 20.46 6.59 13.83
N PRO A 248 20.92 7.49 14.71
CA PRO A 248 20.16 8.67 15.16
C PRO A 248 19.89 9.70 14.04
N HIS A 249 20.62 9.64 12.93
CA HIS A 249 20.43 10.55 11.81
C HIS A 249 19.26 10.14 10.90
N VAL A 250 18.73 8.94 11.07
CA VAL A 250 17.57 8.44 10.35
C VAL A 250 16.31 8.69 11.17
N LYS A 251 15.38 9.47 10.62
CA LYS A 251 14.12 9.79 11.31
C LYS A 251 13.25 8.55 11.44
N ALA A 252 12.75 8.30 12.65
CA ALA A 252 11.73 7.30 12.90
C ALA A 252 10.44 7.63 12.14
N PHE A 253 9.71 6.60 11.71
CA PHE A 253 8.42 6.74 11.06
C PHE A 253 7.48 5.62 11.47
N ASP A 254 6.18 5.88 11.37
CA ASP A 254 5.16 4.92 11.73
C ASP A 254 4.60 4.25 10.47
N ILE A 255 4.42 2.94 10.51
CA ILE A 255 3.74 2.12 9.51
C ILE A 255 2.34 1.87 10.04
N ARG A 256 1.32 2.15 9.23
CA ARG A 256 -0.06 1.79 9.54
C ARG A 256 -0.51 0.70 8.55
N LEU A 257 -0.98 -0.41 9.09
CA LEU A 257 -1.43 -1.56 8.30
C LEU A 257 -2.69 -2.16 8.92
N ASN A 258 -3.43 -2.92 8.10
CA ASN A 258 -4.52 -3.74 8.60
C ASN A 258 -3.95 -4.96 9.34
N SER A 259 -4.60 -5.42 10.40
CA SER A 259 -4.20 -6.63 11.13
C SER A 259 -4.12 -7.87 10.24
N THR A 260 -4.94 -7.95 9.20
CA THR A 260 -4.91 -9.04 8.21
C THR A 260 -3.61 -9.12 7.41
N GLU A 261 -2.91 -7.99 7.24
CA GLU A 261 -1.64 -7.91 6.52
C GLU A 261 -0.43 -8.14 7.45
N TYR A 262 -0.68 -8.25 8.77
CA TYR A 262 0.39 -8.40 9.77
C TYR A 262 1.17 -9.71 9.60
N GLY A 263 0.50 -10.80 9.25
CA GLY A 263 1.12 -12.10 9.00
C GLY A 263 2.15 -12.02 7.87
N GLU A 264 1.77 -11.46 6.72
CA GLU A 264 2.66 -11.29 5.57
C GLU A 264 3.83 -10.34 5.87
N LEU A 265 3.57 -9.25 6.60
CA LEU A 265 4.63 -8.35 7.05
C LEU A 265 5.63 -9.08 7.94
N ARG A 266 5.16 -9.86 8.92
CA ARG A 266 6.01 -10.61 9.86
C ARG A 266 6.89 -11.63 9.14
N GLU A 267 6.37 -12.31 8.10
CA GLU A 267 7.16 -13.27 7.30
C GLU A 267 8.33 -12.59 6.57
N LYS A 268 8.19 -11.30 6.21
CA LYS A 268 9.23 -10.54 5.50
C LYS A 268 10.23 -9.82 6.42
N LEU A 269 9.93 -9.74 7.70
CA LEU A 269 10.79 -9.06 8.66
C LEU A 269 11.82 -10.00 9.27
N HIS A 270 13.08 -9.57 9.33
CA HIS A 270 14.15 -10.31 9.99
C HIS A 270 14.14 -10.11 11.51
N ALA A 271 13.68 -8.95 11.98
CA ALA A 271 13.65 -8.62 13.40
C ALA A 271 12.25 -8.81 13.99
N PRO A 272 12.13 -9.31 15.24
CA PRO A 272 10.84 -9.44 15.91
C PRO A 272 10.23 -8.06 16.21
N ILE A 273 8.91 -7.98 16.10
CA ILE A 273 8.16 -6.78 16.45
C ILE A 273 7.94 -6.79 17.96
N ARG A 274 8.45 -5.78 18.65
CA ARG A 274 8.29 -5.62 20.11
C ARG A 274 6.86 -5.19 20.44
N ASN A 275 6.41 -5.55 21.65
CA ASN A 275 5.07 -5.28 22.19
C ASN A 275 3.90 -5.90 21.39
N ALA A 276 4.18 -6.74 20.41
CA ALA A 276 3.12 -7.46 19.69
C ALA A 276 2.34 -8.42 20.61
N ALA A 277 3.02 -9.02 21.59
CA ALA A 277 2.40 -9.92 22.56
C ALA A 277 1.38 -9.23 23.51
N ASN A 278 1.45 -7.89 23.64
CA ASN A 278 0.55 -7.12 24.49
C ASN A 278 -0.73 -6.69 23.78
N VAL A 279 -0.86 -6.99 22.49
CA VAL A 279 -1.99 -6.60 21.66
C VAL A 279 -2.60 -7.86 21.06
N VAL A 280 -3.90 -8.03 21.22
CA VAL A 280 -4.63 -9.09 20.50
C VAL A 280 -4.73 -8.65 19.03
N ILE A 281 -3.97 -9.33 18.17
CA ILE A 281 -3.95 -9.07 16.74
C ILE A 281 -4.95 -10.01 16.08
N HIS A 282 -5.96 -9.47 15.44
CA HIS A 282 -6.92 -10.26 14.67
C HIS A 282 -6.25 -10.71 13.37
N GLN A 283 -5.97 -12.01 13.30
CA GLN A 283 -5.44 -12.64 12.09
C GLN A 283 -6.57 -12.86 11.08
N SER A 284 -6.23 -12.96 9.80
CA SER A 284 -7.19 -13.38 8.79
C SER A 284 -7.61 -14.83 9.02
N LEU A 285 -8.82 -15.20 8.58
CA LEU A 285 -9.28 -16.61 8.62
C LEU A 285 -8.30 -17.53 7.90
N SER A 286 -7.69 -17.05 6.81
CA SER A 286 -6.68 -17.80 6.06
C SER A 286 -5.40 -18.02 6.85
N ASP A 287 -4.96 -17.06 7.66
CA ASP A 287 -3.74 -17.20 8.49
C ASP A 287 -3.99 -18.16 9.66
N LEU A 288 -5.13 -18.05 10.33
CA LEU A 288 -5.55 -19.00 11.37
C LEU A 288 -5.66 -20.42 10.82
N PHE A 289 -6.25 -20.55 9.63
CA PHE A 289 -6.32 -21.83 8.94
C PHE A 289 -4.94 -22.37 8.62
N LEU A 290 -4.03 -21.54 8.11
CA LEU A 290 -2.67 -21.95 7.75
C LEU A 290 -1.88 -22.45 8.96
N GLU A 291 -2.01 -21.80 10.12
CA GLU A 291 -1.40 -22.23 11.37
C GLU A 291 -1.95 -23.61 11.81
N THR A 292 -3.27 -23.77 11.77
CA THR A 292 -3.94 -25.05 12.10
C THR A 292 -3.58 -26.13 11.08
N PHE A 293 -3.57 -25.81 9.79
CA PHE A 293 -3.18 -26.72 8.71
C PHE A 293 -1.76 -27.23 8.88
N THR A 294 -0.83 -26.33 9.21
CA THR A 294 0.56 -26.67 9.45
C THR A 294 0.69 -27.64 10.62
N SER A 295 0.06 -27.31 11.75
CA SER A 295 0.07 -28.17 12.95
C SER A 295 -0.53 -29.55 12.69
N LEU A 296 -1.61 -29.64 11.92
CA LEU A 296 -2.21 -30.93 11.56
C LEU A 296 -1.33 -31.74 10.59
N ALA A 297 -0.73 -31.07 9.60
CA ALA A 297 0.17 -31.72 8.65
C ALA A 297 1.44 -32.26 9.33
N GLU A 298 1.93 -31.61 10.40
CA GLU A 298 3.06 -32.07 11.20
C GLU A 298 2.76 -33.36 11.99
N MET A 299 1.49 -33.60 12.29
CA MET A 299 1.04 -34.83 12.95
C MET A 299 0.83 -36.00 11.98
N ASN A 300 0.74 -35.74 10.68
CA ASN A 300 0.57 -36.77 9.67
C ASN A 300 1.83 -37.61 9.47
N GLN A 301 1.68 -38.70 8.73
CA GLN A 301 2.82 -39.54 8.35
C GLN A 301 3.84 -38.74 7.55
N THR A 302 5.11 -38.95 7.84
CA THR A 302 6.22 -38.35 7.09
C THR A 302 6.61 -39.20 5.89
N TYR A 303 7.00 -38.56 4.82
CA TYR A 303 7.46 -39.23 3.60
C TYR A 303 9.01 -39.21 3.54
N ALA A 304 9.63 -40.37 3.45
CA ALA A 304 11.06 -40.47 3.23
C ALA A 304 11.38 -40.41 1.73
N VAL A 305 12.17 -39.44 1.33
CA VAL A 305 12.62 -39.29 -0.06
C VAL A 305 13.67 -40.33 -0.38
N PRO A 306 13.58 -41.04 -1.52
CA PRO A 306 14.65 -41.91 -1.99
C PRO A 306 15.93 -41.12 -2.15
N SER A 307 17.06 -41.68 -1.75
CA SER A 307 18.39 -41.04 -1.71
C SER A 307 18.88 -40.43 -3.05
N ASN A 308 18.25 -40.83 -4.14
CA ASN A 308 18.60 -40.40 -5.50
C ASN A 308 17.73 -39.19 -6.01
N GLN A 309 16.85 -38.66 -5.19
CA GLN A 309 15.98 -37.57 -5.61
C GLN A 309 16.34 -36.28 -4.89
N GLU A 310 16.87 -35.31 -5.62
CA GLU A 310 17.07 -33.95 -5.12
C GLU A 310 15.72 -33.21 -5.03
N LEU A 311 15.54 -32.46 -3.94
CA LEU A 311 14.36 -31.62 -3.75
C LEU A 311 14.52 -30.32 -4.53
N GLU A 312 13.59 -30.06 -5.44
CA GLU A 312 13.53 -28.82 -6.21
C GLU A 312 12.96 -27.66 -5.38
N PRO A 313 13.24 -26.41 -5.76
CA PRO A 313 12.57 -25.25 -5.17
C PRO A 313 11.05 -25.34 -5.33
N CYS A 314 10.31 -24.85 -4.33
CA CYS A 314 8.86 -24.80 -4.37
C CYS A 314 8.36 -23.98 -5.56
N ILE A 315 7.48 -24.55 -6.40
CA ILE A 315 6.91 -23.88 -7.58
C ILE A 315 6.10 -22.63 -7.18
N GLY A 316 5.47 -22.65 -5.99
CA GLY A 316 4.63 -21.55 -5.54
C GLY A 316 5.40 -20.31 -5.11
N CYS A 317 6.42 -20.44 -4.28
CA CYS A 317 7.17 -19.30 -3.74
C CYS A 317 8.60 -19.16 -4.29
N MET A 318 9.18 -20.22 -4.86
CA MET A 318 10.57 -20.29 -5.33
C MET A 318 11.62 -19.89 -4.26
N GLN A 319 11.24 -19.81 -2.99
CA GLN A 319 12.09 -19.36 -1.88
C GLN A 319 12.63 -20.51 -1.05
N THR A 320 11.83 -21.57 -0.90
CA THR A 320 12.16 -22.74 -0.09
C THR A 320 12.06 -24.00 -0.95
N ASN A 321 12.77 -25.06 -0.55
CA ASN A 321 12.65 -26.34 -1.21
C ASN A 321 11.26 -26.95 -0.96
N ALA A 322 10.79 -27.73 -1.93
CA ALA A 322 9.55 -28.48 -1.79
C ALA A 322 9.70 -29.48 -0.64
N ASN A 323 8.81 -29.43 0.34
CA ASN A 323 8.84 -30.28 1.53
C ASN A 323 7.54 -31.01 1.78
N VAL A 324 6.63 -31.05 0.79
CA VAL A 324 5.34 -31.74 0.89
C VAL A 324 5.17 -32.73 -0.23
N LYS A 325 4.68 -33.93 0.13
CA LYS A 325 4.20 -34.98 -0.77
C LYS A 325 2.74 -35.28 -0.44
N LEU A 326 1.89 -35.39 -1.45
CA LEU A 326 0.51 -35.84 -1.29
C LEU A 326 0.46 -37.37 -1.47
N LEU A 327 -0.03 -38.07 -0.45
CA LEU A 327 -0.25 -39.51 -0.44
C LEU A 327 -1.65 -39.79 0.11
N LYS A 328 -2.37 -40.72 -0.47
CA LYS A 328 -3.68 -41.12 0.06
C LYS A 328 -3.50 -41.93 1.36
N ASN A 329 -3.63 -41.23 2.49
CA ASN A 329 -3.55 -41.83 3.84
C ASN A 329 -4.92 -41.85 4.55
N CYS A 330 -5.89 -41.08 4.08
CA CYS A 330 -7.20 -41.05 4.66
C CYS A 330 -7.93 -42.37 4.42
N GLN A 331 -8.62 -42.88 5.47
CA GLN A 331 -9.49 -44.03 5.41
C GLN A 331 -10.94 -43.53 5.30
N GLU A 332 -11.33 -43.08 4.13
CA GLU A 332 -12.71 -42.69 3.91
C GLU A 332 -13.57 -43.90 3.53
N PRO A 333 -14.77 -44.01 4.14
CA PRO A 333 -15.65 -45.13 3.89
C PRO A 333 -16.33 -45.12 2.51
N ASN A 334 -16.29 -43.99 1.79
CA ASN A 334 -16.91 -43.83 0.48
C ASN A 334 -15.86 -43.82 -0.64
N GLU A 335 -16.02 -44.76 -1.58
CA GLU A 335 -15.24 -44.78 -2.82
C GLU A 335 -15.45 -43.46 -3.58
N GLY A 336 -14.45 -42.60 -3.67
CA GLY A 336 -14.44 -41.57 -4.69
C GLY A 336 -14.07 -40.15 -4.28
N GLU A 337 -13.80 -39.82 -3.02
CA GLU A 337 -13.47 -38.45 -2.64
C GLU A 337 -11.97 -38.15 -2.73
N CYS A 338 -11.07 -38.84 -2.03
CA CYS A 338 -9.62 -38.67 -2.16
C CYS A 338 -9.01 -39.62 -3.18
N GLN A 339 -8.12 -39.11 -4.01
CA GLN A 339 -7.45 -39.84 -5.08
C GLN A 339 -5.96 -39.92 -4.83
N GLN A 340 -5.30 -41.00 -5.28
CA GLN A 340 -3.86 -41.09 -5.19
C GLN A 340 -3.19 -40.07 -6.09
N CYS A 341 -2.35 -39.21 -5.50
CA CYS A 341 -1.53 -38.24 -6.22
C CYS A 341 -0.13 -38.83 -6.51
N TYR A 342 0.25 -38.87 -7.79
CA TYR A 342 1.55 -39.40 -8.23
C TYR A 342 2.60 -38.29 -8.50
N CYS A 343 2.24 -37.02 -8.27
CA CYS A 343 3.17 -35.91 -8.45
C CYS A 343 4.40 -36.05 -7.55
N ARG A 344 5.58 -35.72 -8.08
CA ARG A 344 6.76 -35.56 -7.25
C ARG A 344 6.58 -34.36 -6.29
N PRO A 345 7.37 -34.27 -5.22
CA PRO A 345 7.34 -33.11 -4.34
C PRO A 345 7.70 -31.83 -5.12
N MET A 346 6.78 -30.87 -5.17
CA MET A 346 6.96 -29.60 -5.90
C MET A 346 6.49 -28.38 -5.11
N TRP A 347 5.94 -28.59 -3.92
CA TRP A 347 5.32 -27.55 -3.10
C TRP A 347 5.88 -27.56 -1.69
N CYS A 348 6.04 -26.37 -1.08
CA CYS A 348 6.28 -26.27 0.36
C CYS A 348 4.95 -26.25 1.13
N LEU A 349 4.99 -26.57 2.42
CA LEU A 349 3.83 -26.70 3.29
C LEU A 349 3.00 -25.40 3.32
N THR A 350 3.64 -24.27 3.45
CA THR A 350 2.98 -22.95 3.44
C THR A 350 2.23 -22.67 2.15
N CYS A 351 2.84 -22.94 1.00
CA CYS A 351 2.19 -22.74 -0.30
C CYS A 351 1.03 -23.73 -0.51
N MET A 352 1.17 -24.97 -0.04
CA MET A 352 0.11 -25.97 -0.09
C MET A 352 -1.07 -25.58 0.80
N GLY A 353 -0.82 -25.06 2.00
CA GLY A 353 -1.85 -24.54 2.91
C GLY A 353 -2.58 -23.31 2.34
N LYS A 354 -1.84 -22.37 1.75
CA LYS A 354 -2.42 -21.20 1.05
C LYS A 354 -3.29 -21.64 -0.14
N TRP A 355 -2.84 -22.62 -0.91
CA TRP A 355 -3.64 -23.23 -1.98
C TRP A 355 -4.91 -23.87 -1.43
N PHE A 356 -4.79 -24.66 -0.37
CA PHE A 356 -5.95 -25.31 0.26
C PHE A 356 -6.98 -24.28 0.72
N ALA A 357 -6.56 -23.23 1.44
CA ALA A 357 -7.41 -22.14 1.90
C ALA A 357 -8.09 -21.37 0.74
N SER A 358 -7.40 -21.16 -0.38
CA SER A 358 -7.93 -20.42 -1.54
C SER A 358 -9.06 -21.13 -2.26
N ARG A 359 -9.25 -22.43 -2.03
CA ARG A 359 -10.30 -23.26 -2.64
C ARG A 359 -11.50 -23.47 -1.73
N GLN A 360 -11.48 -22.87 -0.54
CA GLN A 360 -12.54 -23.00 0.44
C GLN A 360 -13.64 -21.97 0.24
N ASP A 361 -14.85 -22.33 0.68
CA ASP A 361 -15.96 -21.38 0.76
C ASP A 361 -15.71 -20.40 1.90
N GLN A 362 -15.58 -19.11 1.56
CA GLN A 362 -15.34 -18.06 2.53
C GLN A 362 -16.53 -17.80 3.47
N GLN A 363 -17.72 -18.26 3.10
CA GLN A 363 -18.93 -18.13 3.91
C GLN A 363 -19.05 -19.22 4.98
N HIS A 364 -18.37 -20.37 4.80
CA HIS A 364 -18.43 -21.53 5.68
C HIS A 364 -17.04 -21.95 6.18
N PRO A 365 -16.35 -21.12 6.99
CA PRO A 365 -15.00 -21.42 7.45
C PRO A 365 -14.90 -22.66 8.33
N GLU A 366 -16.00 -23.06 8.98
CA GLU A 366 -16.09 -24.27 9.80
C GLU A 366 -15.89 -25.56 9.00
N THR A 367 -16.09 -25.54 7.68
CA THR A 367 -15.95 -26.71 6.82
C THR A 367 -14.54 -26.89 6.24
N TRP A 368 -13.67 -25.90 6.38
CA TRP A 368 -12.39 -25.86 5.69
C TRP A 368 -11.49 -27.07 6.00
N LEU A 369 -11.40 -27.47 7.27
CA LEU A 369 -10.54 -28.58 7.69
C LEU A 369 -11.07 -29.97 7.26
N SER A 370 -12.37 -30.10 7.01
CA SER A 370 -13.02 -31.32 6.57
C SER A 370 -13.22 -31.40 5.06
N SER A 371 -12.79 -30.38 4.32
CA SER A 371 -13.01 -30.30 2.89
C SER A 371 -11.94 -31.04 2.07
N HIS A 372 -12.24 -31.20 0.80
CA HIS A 372 -11.37 -31.81 -0.20
C HIS A 372 -11.03 -30.81 -1.27
N VAL A 373 -9.76 -30.72 -1.66
CA VAL A 373 -9.29 -29.80 -2.70
C VAL A 373 -8.54 -30.55 -3.79
N PRO A 374 -8.53 -30.05 -5.03
CA PRO A 374 -7.73 -30.63 -6.09
C PRO A 374 -6.25 -30.29 -5.93
N CYS A 375 -5.37 -31.24 -6.19
CA CYS A 375 -3.93 -30.99 -6.28
C CYS A 375 -3.66 -29.92 -7.34
N PRO A 376 -2.83 -28.91 -7.04
CA PRO A 376 -2.56 -27.82 -8.01
C PRO A 376 -1.90 -28.29 -9.32
N THR A 377 -1.33 -29.50 -9.33
CA THR A 377 -0.61 -30.02 -10.50
C THR A 377 -1.41 -31.06 -11.29
N CYS A 378 -1.91 -32.12 -10.65
CA CYS A 378 -2.64 -33.21 -11.33
C CYS A 378 -4.12 -33.21 -11.11
N GLN A 379 -4.65 -32.29 -10.30
CA GLN A 379 -6.06 -32.13 -9.94
C GLN A 379 -6.69 -33.34 -9.18
N SER A 380 -5.89 -34.32 -8.75
CA SER A 380 -6.35 -35.37 -7.84
C SER A 380 -6.86 -34.75 -6.54
N LYS A 381 -8.05 -35.11 -6.11
CA LYS A 381 -8.61 -34.62 -4.85
C LYS A 381 -7.85 -35.18 -3.65
N PHE A 382 -7.59 -34.36 -2.66
CA PHE A 382 -6.93 -34.73 -1.40
C PHE A 382 -7.53 -33.95 -0.22
N CYS A 383 -7.43 -34.51 0.96
CA CYS A 383 -7.79 -33.87 2.23
C CYS A 383 -6.51 -33.56 3.04
N ILE A 384 -6.67 -32.91 4.21
CA ILE A 384 -5.54 -32.55 5.06
C ILE A 384 -4.73 -33.76 5.54
N LEU A 385 -5.35 -34.93 5.74
CA LEU A 385 -4.69 -36.17 6.18
C LEU A 385 -3.75 -36.77 5.13
N ASP A 386 -3.93 -36.38 3.86
CA ASP A 386 -3.11 -36.85 2.74
C ASP A 386 -1.84 -36.00 2.54
N VAL A 387 -1.66 -34.95 3.34
CA VAL A 387 -0.51 -34.04 3.27
C VAL A 387 0.62 -34.62 4.12
N CYS A 388 1.68 -35.13 3.49
CA CYS A 388 2.85 -35.70 4.15
C CYS A 388 4.04 -34.76 4.07
N ILE A 389 4.67 -34.48 5.22
CA ILE A 389 5.93 -33.71 5.27
C ILE A 389 7.08 -34.63 4.92
N ILE A 390 8.00 -34.13 4.15
CA ILE A 390 9.24 -34.78 3.75
C ILE A 390 10.29 -34.64 4.87
N ARG A 391 10.87 -35.75 5.25
CA ARG A 391 12.01 -35.82 6.18
C ARG A 391 13.13 -36.64 5.61
#